data_26524a738cb73c6666709ada6987f9b8
#
_entry.id   26524a738cb73c6666709ada6987f9b8
#
_cell.length_a   1.000
_cell.length_b   1.000
_cell.length_c   1.000
_cell.angle_alpha   90.00
_cell.angle_beta   90.00
_cell.angle_gamma   90.00
#
_symmetry.space_group_name_H-M   'P 1'
#
loop_
_entity.id
_entity.type
_entity.pdbx_description
1 polymer ?
#
loop_
_entity_poly.entity_id
_entity_poly.type
_entity_poly.pdbx_seq_one_letter_code
_entity_poly.pdbx_strand_id
1 'polypeptide(L)'
;MDMYQKREMRKNKKMNEDTKSLPSTSINWFPGHMQKTKRQISELLPLIDVVYELIDSRIPYSSKIVDIDNTIKNKPRILIMTKYDLCDKEETNKWIKYYENKGYKVIKANLNTNDSIKDIVNETNSLMENINQKRNNSGMKEKVIKALVIGIPNVGKSTLINKMAGKKVANVGNKPGVTKNLVWLKTKSNILLLDTSGILWPKFDNQKVALNLASMTAIKQEILDKDELAIYILNTLYNYYPNKLKERYNISYIDEDLCETYDVIGKKIGAIVSGGEIDYNRVSEYILNDIKNEYIKDITFDRMNEYEN
;
A
#
# COMPACT_ATOMS: atom_id res chain seq x y z
N MET A 1 -2.21 22.21 -11.07
CA MET A 1 -1.36 23.04 -11.97
C MET A 1 -0.16 22.20 -12.32
N ASP A 2 0.08 21.92 -13.60
CA ASP A 2 1.24 21.14 -14.02
C ASP A 2 2.55 21.94 -13.91
N MET A 3 3.68 21.26 -13.95
CA MET A 3 5.00 21.88 -13.79
C MET A 3 5.36 22.84 -14.94
N TYR A 4 4.82 22.63 -16.15
CA TYR A 4 5.01 23.55 -17.27
C TYR A 4 4.29 24.87 -17.04
N GLN A 5 3.06 24.83 -16.51
CA GLN A 5 2.32 26.04 -16.12
C GLN A 5 3.05 26.81 -15.00
N LYS A 6 3.64 26.11 -14.03
CA LYS A 6 4.47 26.73 -13.00
C LYS A 6 5.70 27.42 -13.60
N ARG A 7 6.38 26.77 -14.54
CA ARG A 7 7.53 27.34 -15.24
C ARG A 7 7.16 28.59 -16.04
N GLU A 8 6.04 28.54 -16.78
CA GLU A 8 5.54 29.69 -17.53
C GLU A 8 5.15 30.84 -16.59
N MET A 9 4.53 30.56 -15.46
CA MET A 9 4.24 31.58 -14.45
C MET A 9 5.51 32.20 -13.86
N ARG A 10 6.56 31.40 -13.65
CA ARG A 10 7.87 31.90 -13.18
C ARG A 10 8.51 32.82 -14.22
N LYS A 11 8.45 32.48 -15.49
CA LYS A 11 8.86 33.37 -16.58
C LYS A 11 8.06 34.67 -16.61
N ASN A 12 6.75 34.58 -16.29
CA ASN A 12 5.82 35.71 -16.26
C ASN A 12 5.76 36.43 -14.92
N LYS A 13 6.18 35.83 -13.80
CA LYS A 13 6.21 36.41 -12.43
C LYS A 13 7.23 37.53 -12.23
N LYS A 14 8.06 37.81 -13.23
CA LYS A 14 8.70 39.13 -13.32
C LYS A 14 7.67 40.26 -13.49
N MET A 15 6.37 39.96 -13.54
CA MET A 15 5.30 40.92 -13.83
C MET A 15 3.99 40.83 -12.99
N ASN A 16 3.80 40.04 -11.96
CA ASN A 16 2.65 40.27 -11.03
C ASN A 16 2.51 39.16 -9.99
N GLU A 17 2.43 39.57 -8.71
CA GLU A 17 2.04 38.73 -7.57
C GLU A 17 0.53 38.60 -7.50
N ASP A 18 -0.01 37.36 -7.54
CA ASP A 18 -1.27 37.00 -6.91
C ASP A 18 -1.39 35.48 -6.75
N THR A 19 -1.49 35.07 -5.49
CA THR A 19 -1.59 33.66 -5.07
C THR A 19 -3.03 33.14 -5.16
N LYS A 20 -3.27 32.09 -5.92
CA LYS A 20 -4.51 31.31 -5.86
C LYS A 20 -4.24 29.90 -5.32
N SER A 21 -5.01 29.52 -4.27
CA SER A 21 -5.05 28.20 -3.67
C SER A 21 -5.55 27.13 -4.66
N LEU A 22 -4.97 25.92 -4.55
CA LEU A 22 -5.32 24.74 -5.36
C LEU A 22 -6.77 24.27 -5.11
N PRO A 23 -7.51 23.84 -6.12
CA PRO A 23 -8.83 23.27 -5.95
C PRO A 23 -8.77 21.89 -5.31
N SER A 24 -9.54 21.68 -4.23
CA SER A 24 -9.75 20.39 -3.59
C SER A 24 -10.66 19.52 -4.44
N THR A 25 -10.11 18.67 -5.30
CA THR A 25 -10.90 17.66 -6.00
C THR A 25 -11.07 16.44 -5.09
N SER A 26 -12.31 16.15 -4.68
CA SER A 26 -12.65 14.89 -4.03
C SER A 26 -12.39 13.73 -4.98
N ILE A 27 -11.43 12.89 -4.65
CA ILE A 27 -11.06 11.72 -5.46
C ILE A 27 -12.11 10.63 -5.23
N ASN A 28 -13.02 10.45 -6.19
CA ASN A 28 -13.99 9.36 -6.19
C ASN A 28 -13.41 8.18 -6.99
N TRP A 29 -12.96 7.16 -6.27
CA TRP A 29 -12.49 5.90 -6.87
C TRP A 29 -13.26 4.72 -6.31
N PHE A 30 -14.28 4.24 -7.03
CA PHE A 30 -14.99 3.01 -6.65
C PHE A 30 -15.36 2.18 -7.87
N PRO A 31 -14.55 1.20 -8.27
CA PRO A 31 -14.98 0.19 -9.23
C PRO A 31 -16.11 -0.63 -8.66
N GLY A 32 -17.23 -0.78 -9.41
CA GLY A 32 -18.44 -1.52 -8.96
C GLY A 32 -18.18 -2.98 -8.52
N HIS A 33 -17.05 -3.58 -8.96
CA HIS A 33 -16.64 -4.91 -8.52
C HIS A 33 -16.25 -4.99 -7.03
N MET A 34 -15.87 -3.89 -6.38
CA MET A 34 -15.49 -3.89 -4.96
C MET A 34 -16.72 -4.05 -4.04
N GLN A 35 -17.83 -3.43 -4.40
CA GLN A 35 -19.10 -3.61 -3.69
C GLN A 35 -19.60 -5.06 -3.80
N LYS A 36 -19.46 -5.64 -5.00
CA LYS A 36 -19.73 -7.08 -5.23
C LYS A 36 -18.84 -7.96 -4.35
N THR A 37 -17.56 -7.63 -4.23
CA THR A 37 -16.62 -8.39 -3.38
C THR A 37 -17.00 -8.32 -1.91
N LYS A 38 -17.38 -7.15 -1.37
CA LYS A 38 -17.84 -7.01 0.03
C LYS A 38 -19.06 -7.89 0.29
N ARG A 39 -20.04 -7.89 -0.61
CA ARG A 39 -21.24 -8.75 -0.51
C ARG A 39 -20.86 -10.23 -0.51
N GLN A 40 -20.02 -10.67 -1.44
CA GLN A 40 -19.55 -12.05 -1.52
C GLN A 40 -18.79 -12.49 -0.27
N ILE A 41 -17.96 -11.61 0.31
CA ILE A 41 -17.29 -11.87 1.59
C ILE A 41 -18.32 -12.09 2.71
N SER A 42 -19.33 -11.24 2.81
CA SER A 42 -20.40 -11.39 3.82
C SER A 42 -21.13 -12.71 3.71
N GLU A 43 -21.41 -13.17 2.48
CA GLU A 43 -22.07 -14.45 2.21
C GLU A 43 -21.20 -15.67 2.61
N LEU A 44 -19.88 -15.57 2.44
CA LEU A 44 -18.93 -16.64 2.77
C LEU A 44 -18.40 -16.58 4.21
N LEU A 45 -18.65 -15.50 4.92
CA LEU A 45 -18.12 -15.29 6.27
C LEU A 45 -18.43 -16.43 7.26
N PRO A 46 -19.61 -17.10 7.25
CA PRO A 46 -19.86 -18.23 8.12
C PRO A 46 -18.89 -19.41 7.93
N LEU A 47 -18.29 -19.53 6.75
CA LEU A 47 -17.34 -20.58 6.40
C LEU A 47 -15.90 -20.23 6.79
N ILE A 48 -15.61 -18.97 7.12
CA ILE A 48 -14.26 -18.46 7.43
C ILE A 48 -13.95 -18.70 8.90
N ASP A 49 -12.75 -19.20 9.18
CA ASP A 49 -12.23 -19.43 10.52
C ASP A 49 -11.31 -18.29 10.98
N VAL A 50 -10.50 -17.73 10.07
CA VAL A 50 -9.55 -16.65 10.35
C VAL A 50 -9.48 -15.71 9.15
N VAL A 51 -9.16 -14.44 9.42
CA VAL A 51 -8.97 -13.40 8.39
C VAL A 51 -7.51 -12.96 8.39
N TYR A 52 -6.87 -13.01 7.24
CA TYR A 52 -5.57 -12.39 6.98
C TYR A 52 -5.81 -11.02 6.34
N GLU A 53 -5.61 -9.98 7.12
CA GLU A 53 -5.68 -8.61 6.61
C GLU A 53 -4.26 -8.13 6.31
N LEU A 54 -3.96 -7.92 5.02
CA LEU A 54 -2.66 -7.44 4.57
C LEU A 54 -2.66 -5.92 4.45
N ILE A 55 -1.65 -5.31 5.06
CA ILE A 55 -1.36 -3.88 4.93
C ILE A 55 0.09 -3.67 4.47
N ASP A 56 0.37 -2.57 3.78
CA ASP A 56 1.73 -2.21 3.33
C ASP A 56 2.47 -1.48 4.46
N SER A 57 3.59 -2.02 4.89
CA SER A 57 4.40 -1.46 6.00
C SER A 57 4.88 -0.03 5.75
N ARG A 58 4.90 0.44 4.50
CA ARG A 58 5.29 1.81 4.14
C ARG A 58 4.16 2.82 4.29
N ILE A 59 2.91 2.34 4.36
CA ILE A 59 1.69 3.13 4.53
C ILE A 59 0.69 2.38 5.45
N PRO A 60 1.05 2.12 6.71
CA PRO A 60 0.30 1.23 7.60
C PRO A 60 -1.14 1.69 7.87
N TYR A 61 -1.35 3.01 8.03
CA TYR A 61 -2.67 3.59 8.22
C TYR A 61 -3.46 3.62 6.91
N SER A 62 -2.86 4.20 5.88
CA SER A 62 -3.52 4.40 4.58
C SER A 62 -3.90 3.09 3.89
N SER A 63 -3.18 1.99 4.15
CA SER A 63 -3.47 0.67 3.58
C SER A 63 -4.45 -0.17 4.39
N LYS A 64 -4.84 0.26 5.59
CA LYS A 64 -5.85 -0.42 6.42
C LYS A 64 -7.25 -0.22 5.83
N ILE A 65 -8.04 -1.30 5.75
CA ILE A 65 -9.42 -1.21 5.21
C ILE A 65 -10.37 -0.73 6.30
N VAL A 66 -10.84 0.52 6.21
CA VAL A 66 -11.62 1.18 7.27
C VAL A 66 -12.92 0.45 7.61
N ASP A 67 -13.74 0.10 6.60
CA ASP A 67 -15.09 -0.46 6.84
C ASP A 67 -15.14 -1.99 6.95
N ILE A 68 -13.99 -2.66 6.92
CA ILE A 68 -13.98 -4.12 6.89
C ILE A 68 -14.40 -4.73 8.23
N ASP A 69 -14.19 -4.01 9.32
CA ASP A 69 -14.50 -4.46 10.68
C ASP A 69 -15.99 -4.79 10.83
N ASN A 70 -16.86 -3.98 10.25
CA ASN A 70 -18.30 -4.22 10.21
C ASN A 70 -18.67 -5.46 9.40
N THR A 71 -17.88 -5.77 8.35
CA THR A 71 -18.12 -6.91 7.46
C THR A 71 -17.65 -8.21 8.10
N ILE A 72 -16.42 -8.26 8.63
CA ILE A 72 -15.81 -9.49 9.16
C ILE A 72 -16.17 -9.78 10.62
N LYS A 73 -16.82 -8.81 11.30
CA LYS A 73 -17.30 -8.95 12.68
C LYS A 73 -16.23 -9.47 13.64
N ASN A 74 -16.58 -10.46 14.47
CA ASN A 74 -15.74 -11.04 15.53
C ASN A 74 -14.86 -12.20 15.04
N LYS A 75 -14.53 -12.29 13.75
CA LYS A 75 -13.64 -13.35 13.28
C LYS A 75 -12.22 -13.10 13.78
N PRO A 76 -11.51 -14.14 14.23
CA PRO A 76 -10.08 -14.05 14.52
C PRO A 76 -9.34 -13.43 13.34
N ARG A 77 -8.43 -12.48 13.62
CA ARG A 77 -7.73 -11.73 12.58
C ARG A 77 -6.24 -11.66 12.86
N ILE A 78 -5.47 -11.88 11.81
CA ILE A 78 -4.03 -11.63 11.79
C ILE A 78 -3.78 -10.45 10.85
N LEU A 79 -3.18 -9.39 11.36
CA LEU A 79 -2.74 -8.22 10.59
C LEU A 79 -1.33 -8.49 10.07
N ILE A 80 -1.19 -8.65 8.76
CA ILE A 80 0.08 -8.98 8.12
C ILE A 80 0.65 -7.72 7.47
N MET A 81 1.70 -7.18 8.07
CA MET A 81 2.41 -6.00 7.57
C MET A 81 3.44 -6.43 6.53
N THR A 82 3.02 -6.41 5.26
CA THR A 82 3.86 -6.81 4.12
C THR A 82 4.89 -5.76 3.76
N LYS A 83 5.89 -6.13 2.95
CA LYS A 83 6.98 -5.24 2.51
C LYS A 83 7.73 -4.60 3.67
N TYR A 84 7.83 -5.33 4.77
CA TYR A 84 8.53 -4.87 5.97
C TYR A 84 10.04 -4.66 5.71
N ASP A 85 10.59 -5.28 4.68
CA ASP A 85 11.96 -5.07 4.18
C ASP A 85 12.17 -3.70 3.50
N LEU A 86 11.09 -3.02 3.10
CA LEU A 86 11.14 -1.74 2.36
C LEU A 86 10.78 -0.53 3.22
N CYS A 87 10.30 -0.74 4.46
CA CYS A 87 9.82 0.33 5.31
C CYS A 87 10.91 0.89 6.24
N ASP A 88 10.69 2.12 6.69
CA ASP A 88 11.36 2.69 7.86
C ASP A 88 10.94 1.89 9.10
N LYS A 89 11.89 1.15 9.68
CA LYS A 89 11.63 0.25 10.82
C LYS A 89 11.20 0.99 12.07
N GLU A 90 11.79 2.16 12.32
CA GLU A 90 11.50 2.95 13.51
C GLU A 90 10.06 3.44 13.48
N GLU A 91 9.67 4.10 12.41
CA GLU A 91 8.32 4.62 12.25
C GLU A 91 7.28 3.50 12.17
N THR A 92 7.56 2.44 11.41
CA THR A 92 6.65 1.31 11.28
C THR A 92 6.45 0.55 12.57
N ASN A 93 7.46 0.47 13.45
CA ASN A 93 7.31 -0.15 14.78
C ASN A 93 6.36 0.61 15.70
N LYS A 94 6.20 1.94 15.55
CA LYS A 94 5.17 2.71 16.26
C LYS A 94 3.77 2.24 15.84
N TRP A 95 3.55 2.04 14.55
CA TRP A 95 2.30 1.49 14.00
C TRP A 95 2.02 0.06 14.45
N ILE A 96 3.05 -0.78 14.56
CA ILE A 96 2.89 -2.15 15.09
C ILE A 96 2.35 -2.09 16.52
N LYS A 97 3.00 -1.31 17.40
CA LYS A 97 2.55 -1.13 18.77
C LYS A 97 1.13 -0.56 18.85
N TYR A 98 0.80 0.39 18.00
CA TYR A 98 -0.56 0.95 17.91
C TYR A 98 -1.61 -0.13 17.61
N TYR A 99 -1.34 -1.01 16.64
CA TYR A 99 -2.27 -2.08 16.29
C TYR A 99 -2.31 -3.19 17.35
N GLU A 100 -1.17 -3.55 17.96
CA GLU A 100 -1.11 -4.50 19.08
C GLU A 100 -1.91 -3.99 20.27
N ASN A 101 -1.79 -2.71 20.61
CA ASN A 101 -2.58 -2.08 21.69
C ASN A 101 -4.09 -2.06 21.38
N LYS A 102 -4.48 -2.09 20.11
CA LYS A 102 -5.87 -2.28 19.68
C LYS A 102 -6.32 -3.75 19.64
N GLY A 103 -5.47 -4.68 20.09
CA GLY A 103 -5.79 -6.11 20.18
C GLY A 103 -5.57 -6.89 18.89
N TYR A 104 -4.88 -6.33 17.87
CA TYR A 104 -4.54 -7.08 16.67
C TYR A 104 -3.33 -7.98 16.91
N LYS A 105 -3.36 -9.18 16.34
CA LYS A 105 -2.16 -10.00 16.16
C LYS A 105 -1.42 -9.51 14.92
N VAL A 106 -0.24 -8.93 15.13
CA VAL A 106 0.54 -8.30 14.05
C VAL A 106 1.72 -9.20 13.66
N ILE A 107 1.87 -9.46 12.35
CA ILE A 107 3.03 -10.18 11.79
C ILE A 107 3.77 -9.28 10.81
N LYS A 108 5.07 -9.08 11.05
CA LYS A 108 5.99 -8.41 10.12
C LYS A 108 6.35 -9.37 8.99
N ALA A 109 6.07 -9.01 7.75
CA ALA A 109 6.24 -9.93 6.64
C ALA A 109 7.11 -9.37 5.51
N ASN A 110 8.24 -10.02 5.28
CA ASN A 110 8.94 -9.97 4.00
C ASN A 110 8.51 -11.22 3.20
N LEU A 111 7.62 -11.02 2.24
CA LEU A 111 7.11 -12.14 1.44
C LEU A 111 8.13 -12.71 0.45
N ASN A 112 9.33 -12.15 0.35
CA ASN A 112 10.44 -12.72 -0.41
C ASN A 112 11.13 -13.87 0.33
N THR A 113 11.00 -13.93 1.67
CA THR A 113 11.56 -15.01 2.52
C THR A 113 10.49 -16.03 2.92
N ASN A 114 10.93 -17.21 3.40
CA ASN A 114 10.03 -18.25 3.87
C ASN A 114 9.68 -18.14 5.36
N ASP A 115 10.43 -17.35 6.14
CA ASP A 115 10.23 -17.25 7.58
C ASP A 115 8.90 -16.59 7.91
N SER A 116 8.57 -15.52 7.21
CA SER A 116 7.24 -14.87 7.36
C SER A 116 6.07 -15.82 7.13
N ILE A 117 6.22 -16.78 6.22
CA ILE A 117 5.17 -17.78 5.96
C ILE A 117 5.02 -18.74 7.14
N LYS A 118 6.14 -19.16 7.75
CA LYS A 118 6.13 -20.02 8.96
C LYS A 118 5.45 -19.30 10.12
N ASP A 119 5.77 -18.02 10.33
CA ASP A 119 5.17 -17.23 11.41
C ASP A 119 3.65 -17.10 11.23
N ILE A 120 3.16 -16.85 10.00
CA ILE A 120 1.73 -16.79 9.69
C ILE A 120 1.05 -18.14 9.97
N VAL A 121 1.66 -19.24 9.55
CA VAL A 121 1.11 -20.59 9.78
C VAL A 121 1.08 -20.92 11.29
N ASN A 122 2.16 -20.62 12.02
CA ASN A 122 2.25 -20.86 13.46
C ASN A 122 1.21 -20.05 14.23
N GLU A 123 1.07 -18.76 13.96
CA GLU A 123 0.06 -17.91 14.61
C GLU A 123 -1.37 -18.38 14.26
N THR A 124 -1.60 -18.81 13.04
CA THR A 124 -2.89 -19.37 12.63
C THR A 124 -3.21 -20.63 13.42
N ASN A 125 -2.27 -21.54 13.57
CA ASN A 125 -2.46 -22.77 14.35
C ASN A 125 -2.70 -22.45 15.84
N SER A 126 -1.97 -21.50 16.41
CA SER A 126 -2.17 -21.03 17.79
C SER A 126 -3.59 -20.51 18.03
N LEU A 127 -4.12 -19.69 17.13
CA LEU A 127 -5.49 -19.19 17.19
C LEU A 127 -6.55 -20.31 17.12
N MET A 128 -6.23 -21.42 16.46
CA MET A 128 -7.15 -22.56 16.28
C MET A 128 -6.92 -23.69 17.28
N GLU A 129 -5.94 -23.58 18.16
CA GLU A 129 -5.51 -24.66 19.05
C GLU A 129 -6.66 -25.16 19.95
N ASN A 130 -7.38 -24.27 20.60
CA ASN A 130 -8.53 -24.64 21.45
C ASN A 130 -9.62 -25.42 20.69
N ILE A 131 -9.85 -25.08 19.42
CA ILE A 131 -10.83 -25.76 18.56
C ILE A 131 -10.32 -27.15 18.19
N ASN A 132 -9.06 -27.26 17.81
CA ASN A 132 -8.45 -28.53 17.44
C ASN A 132 -8.31 -29.48 18.63
N GLN A 133 -7.97 -28.99 19.83
CA GLN A 133 -7.93 -29.79 21.05
C GLN A 133 -9.31 -30.39 21.38
N LYS A 134 -10.39 -29.60 21.34
CA LYS A 134 -11.75 -30.12 21.54
C LYS A 134 -12.13 -31.21 20.53
N ARG A 135 -11.73 -31.05 19.27
CA ARG A 135 -11.97 -32.05 18.22
C ARG A 135 -11.18 -33.32 18.45
N ASN A 136 -9.90 -33.21 18.79
CA ASN A 136 -9.04 -34.35 19.08
C ASN A 136 -9.56 -35.15 20.28
N ASN A 137 -10.00 -34.48 21.35
CA ASN A 137 -10.62 -35.09 22.54
C ASN A 137 -11.93 -35.84 22.19
N SER A 138 -12.60 -35.44 21.11
CA SER A 138 -13.81 -36.12 20.60
C SER A 138 -13.50 -37.17 19.50
N GLY A 139 -12.24 -37.54 19.28
CA GLY A 139 -11.81 -38.50 18.27
C GLY A 139 -11.93 -38.02 16.81
N MET A 140 -12.13 -36.72 16.61
CA MET A 140 -12.25 -36.14 15.27
C MET A 140 -10.87 -35.63 14.79
N LYS A 141 -10.62 -35.75 13.48
CA LYS A 141 -9.42 -35.16 12.84
C LYS A 141 -9.40 -33.65 13.01
N GLU A 142 -8.20 -33.07 12.99
CA GLU A 142 -8.00 -31.62 12.96
C GLU A 142 -8.81 -30.96 11.85
N LYS A 143 -9.33 -29.79 12.15
CA LYS A 143 -10.12 -29.03 11.19
C LYS A 143 -9.20 -28.39 10.14
N VAL A 144 -9.57 -28.53 8.86
CA VAL A 144 -8.96 -27.71 7.81
C VAL A 144 -9.36 -26.25 8.02
N ILE A 145 -8.39 -25.39 8.25
CA ILE A 145 -8.58 -23.97 8.58
C ILE A 145 -8.90 -23.22 7.29
N LYS A 146 -9.99 -22.47 7.27
CA LYS A 146 -10.41 -21.66 6.14
C LYS A 146 -10.06 -20.19 6.41
N ALA A 147 -9.05 -19.68 5.73
CA ALA A 147 -8.56 -18.30 5.89
C ALA A 147 -9.00 -17.43 4.72
N LEU A 148 -9.61 -16.28 5.05
CA LEU A 148 -9.95 -15.23 4.10
C LEU A 148 -8.76 -14.28 3.97
N VAL A 149 -8.29 -13.99 2.74
CA VAL A 149 -7.20 -13.04 2.47
C VAL A 149 -7.78 -11.74 1.92
N ILE A 150 -7.62 -10.66 2.68
CA ILE A 150 -8.08 -9.32 2.30
C ILE A 150 -6.93 -8.32 2.33
N GLY A 151 -7.09 -7.20 1.66
CA GLY A 151 -6.13 -6.10 1.62
C GLY A 151 -6.33 -5.26 0.37
N ILE A 152 -5.70 -4.10 0.34
CA ILE A 152 -5.70 -3.19 -0.80
C ILE A 152 -5.06 -3.84 -2.05
N PRO A 153 -5.26 -3.29 -3.26
CA PRO A 153 -4.51 -3.73 -4.44
C PRO A 153 -2.99 -3.59 -4.21
N ASN A 154 -2.22 -4.46 -4.82
CA ASN A 154 -0.74 -4.48 -4.81
C ASN A 154 -0.06 -4.60 -3.43
N VAL A 155 -0.82 -4.91 -2.38
CA VAL A 155 -0.28 -5.11 -1.01
C VAL A 155 0.49 -6.43 -0.83
N GLY A 156 0.39 -7.36 -1.78
CA GLY A 156 1.09 -8.65 -1.72
C GLY A 156 0.19 -9.89 -1.51
N LYS A 157 -1.14 -9.78 -1.62
CA LYS A 157 -2.07 -10.92 -1.44
C LYS A 157 -1.71 -12.12 -2.29
N SER A 158 -1.61 -11.94 -3.61
CA SER A 158 -1.27 -13.03 -4.54
C SER A 158 0.13 -13.60 -4.29
N THR A 159 1.07 -12.78 -3.82
CA THR A 159 2.41 -13.22 -3.42
C THR A 159 2.33 -14.13 -2.20
N LEU A 160 1.61 -13.73 -1.15
CA LEU A 160 1.38 -14.54 0.04
C LEU A 160 0.74 -15.89 -0.33
N ILE A 161 -0.34 -15.85 -1.12
CA ILE A 161 -1.08 -17.04 -1.55
C ILE A 161 -0.17 -18.01 -2.30
N ASN A 162 0.60 -17.52 -3.27
CA ASN A 162 1.53 -18.34 -4.05
C ASN A 162 2.63 -18.96 -3.19
N LYS A 163 3.17 -18.19 -2.23
CA LYS A 163 4.16 -18.69 -1.27
C LYS A 163 3.59 -19.80 -0.38
N MET A 164 2.40 -19.59 0.20
CA MET A 164 1.73 -20.58 1.03
C MET A 164 1.32 -21.85 0.24
N ALA A 165 0.89 -21.67 -1.01
CA ALA A 165 0.56 -22.80 -1.91
C ALA A 165 1.81 -23.54 -2.41
N GLY A 166 2.99 -22.88 -2.38
CA GLY A 166 4.24 -23.40 -2.92
C GLY A 166 4.29 -23.54 -4.44
N LYS A 167 3.36 -22.93 -5.13
CA LYS A 167 3.26 -22.86 -6.61
C LYS A 167 2.48 -21.63 -7.02
N LYS A 168 2.57 -21.24 -8.30
CA LYS A 168 1.81 -20.12 -8.84
C LYS A 168 0.34 -20.54 -9.06
N VAL A 169 -0.53 -20.16 -8.15
CA VAL A 169 -2.00 -20.42 -8.20
C VAL A 169 -2.80 -19.14 -8.32
N ALA A 170 -2.25 -18.00 -7.90
CA ALA A 170 -2.85 -16.68 -8.03
C ALA A 170 -2.01 -15.79 -8.95
N ASN A 171 -2.65 -14.92 -9.73
CA ASN A 171 -1.96 -14.01 -10.62
C ASN A 171 -1.32 -12.87 -9.82
N VAL A 172 -0.03 -12.68 -10.01
CA VAL A 172 0.75 -11.56 -9.45
C VAL A 172 0.90 -10.49 -10.51
N GLY A 173 0.58 -9.24 -10.18
CA GLY A 173 0.78 -8.12 -11.11
C GLY A 173 0.67 -6.78 -10.37
N ASN A 174 1.39 -5.79 -10.88
CA ASN A 174 1.40 -4.42 -10.34
C ASN A 174 0.21 -3.56 -10.86
N LYS A 175 -0.85 -4.21 -11.39
CA LYS A 175 -2.06 -3.53 -11.86
C LYS A 175 -3.24 -3.85 -10.93
N PRO A 176 -4.00 -2.85 -10.46
CA PRO A 176 -5.22 -3.08 -9.69
C PRO A 176 -6.26 -3.89 -10.46
N GLY A 177 -6.98 -4.82 -9.79
CA GLY A 177 -8.11 -5.56 -10.36
C GLY A 177 -7.78 -6.86 -11.10
N VAL A 178 -6.65 -7.48 -10.82
CA VAL A 178 -6.23 -8.74 -11.48
C VAL A 178 -7.08 -9.94 -11.07
N THR A 179 -7.52 -10.03 -9.80
CA THR A 179 -8.36 -11.13 -9.29
C THR A 179 -9.84 -10.78 -9.46
N LYS A 180 -10.59 -11.58 -10.20
CA LYS A 180 -12.00 -11.30 -10.53
C LYS A 180 -13.02 -12.16 -9.76
N ASN A 181 -12.63 -13.33 -9.26
CA ASN A 181 -13.54 -14.30 -8.59
C ASN A 181 -12.92 -14.79 -7.28
N LEU A 182 -13.78 -15.16 -6.31
CA LEU A 182 -13.38 -15.82 -5.07
C LEU A 182 -13.11 -17.31 -5.34
N VAL A 183 -11.92 -17.77 -5.01
CA VAL A 183 -11.50 -19.17 -5.24
C VAL A 183 -10.80 -19.71 -4.00
N TRP A 184 -11.17 -20.93 -3.59
CA TRP A 184 -10.46 -21.65 -2.54
C TRP A 184 -9.17 -22.27 -3.06
N LEU A 185 -8.06 -21.95 -2.42
CA LEU A 185 -6.73 -22.39 -2.80
C LEU A 185 -6.10 -23.22 -1.69
N LYS A 186 -5.60 -24.40 -2.03
CA LYS A 186 -4.87 -25.29 -1.11
C LYS A 186 -3.46 -24.75 -0.86
N THR A 187 -3.03 -24.80 0.39
CA THR A 187 -1.64 -24.51 0.77
C THR A 187 -0.88 -25.80 1.06
N LYS A 188 0.42 -25.65 1.38
CA LYS A 188 1.26 -26.78 1.87
C LYS A 188 0.95 -27.18 3.32
N SER A 189 0.17 -26.38 4.04
CA SER A 189 -0.28 -26.62 5.41
C SER A 189 -1.76 -27.02 5.43
N ASN A 190 -2.31 -27.25 6.64
CA ASN A 190 -3.74 -27.52 6.83
C ASN A 190 -4.62 -26.28 6.73
N ILE A 191 -4.29 -25.35 5.81
CA ILE A 191 -4.99 -24.08 5.59
C ILE A 191 -5.47 -24.00 4.16
N LEU A 192 -6.74 -23.64 3.98
CA LEU A 192 -7.32 -23.25 2.68
C LEU A 192 -7.44 -21.72 2.66
N LEU A 193 -6.93 -21.08 1.61
CA LEU A 193 -7.02 -19.66 1.42
C LEU A 193 -8.16 -19.31 0.46
N LEU A 194 -8.94 -18.30 0.83
CA LEU A 194 -9.90 -17.67 -0.07
C LEU A 194 -9.27 -16.38 -0.61
N ASP A 195 -8.90 -16.37 -1.89
CA ASP A 195 -8.37 -15.19 -2.57
C ASP A 195 -9.47 -14.21 -2.90
N THR A 196 -9.22 -12.93 -2.59
CA THR A 196 -10.15 -11.84 -2.91
C THR A 196 -9.48 -10.83 -3.83
N SER A 197 -10.28 -10.16 -4.67
CA SER A 197 -9.81 -8.94 -5.33
C SER A 197 -9.38 -7.89 -4.30
N GLY A 198 -8.44 -7.03 -4.65
CA GLY A 198 -8.07 -5.90 -3.77
C GLY A 198 -9.29 -5.05 -3.44
N ILE A 199 -9.46 -4.74 -2.16
CA ILE A 199 -10.60 -3.96 -1.66
C ILE A 199 -10.07 -2.58 -1.27
N LEU A 200 -10.72 -1.54 -1.78
CA LEU A 200 -10.57 -0.16 -1.37
C LEU A 200 -11.95 0.39 -0.97
N TRP A 201 -11.97 1.46 -0.22
CA TRP A 201 -13.22 2.16 0.11
C TRP A 201 -13.60 3.17 -0.99
N PRO A 202 -14.91 3.49 -1.09
CA PRO A 202 -15.45 4.25 -2.23
C PRO A 202 -14.96 5.69 -2.31
N LYS A 203 -14.65 6.30 -1.17
CA LYS A 203 -14.28 7.71 -1.06
C LYS A 203 -13.15 7.86 -0.06
N PHE A 204 -12.15 8.62 -0.43
CA PHE A 204 -11.08 9.03 0.47
C PHE A 204 -11.45 10.40 1.04
N ASP A 205 -11.82 10.46 2.32
CA ASP A 205 -12.11 11.73 3.00
C ASP A 205 -10.83 12.53 3.30
N ASN A 206 -9.67 11.85 3.23
CA ASN A 206 -8.36 12.44 3.42
C ASN A 206 -7.52 12.32 2.13
N GLN A 207 -7.17 13.47 1.53
CA GLN A 207 -6.34 13.55 0.32
C GLN A 207 -4.96 12.89 0.53
N LYS A 208 -4.38 12.99 1.72
CA LYS A 208 -3.10 12.37 2.05
C LYS A 208 -3.15 10.84 1.93
N VAL A 209 -4.25 10.22 2.39
CA VAL A 209 -4.46 8.76 2.24
C VAL A 209 -4.48 8.37 0.76
N ALA A 210 -5.16 9.16 -0.08
CA ALA A 210 -5.20 8.91 -1.52
C ALA A 210 -3.81 9.03 -2.17
N LEU A 211 -3.04 10.07 -1.80
CA LEU A 211 -1.67 10.27 -2.28
C LEU A 211 -0.74 9.13 -1.82
N ASN A 212 -0.85 8.68 -0.56
CA ASN A 212 -0.10 7.53 -0.05
C ASN A 212 -0.42 6.24 -0.83
N LEU A 213 -1.70 5.96 -1.06
CA LEU A 213 -2.14 4.79 -1.82
C LEU A 213 -1.66 4.83 -3.28
N ALA A 214 -1.70 6.00 -3.93
CA ALA A 214 -1.21 6.18 -5.29
C ALA A 214 0.32 6.04 -5.38
N SER A 215 1.05 6.63 -4.43
CA SER A 215 2.52 6.50 -4.34
C SER A 215 2.96 5.03 -4.26
N MET A 216 2.19 4.20 -3.55
CA MET A 216 2.45 2.76 -3.40
C MET A 216 1.70 1.90 -4.44
N THR A 217 1.18 2.51 -5.51
CA THR A 217 0.49 1.82 -6.63
C THR A 217 -0.77 1.04 -6.24
N ALA A 218 -1.36 1.33 -5.07
CA ALA A 218 -2.59 0.67 -4.63
C ALA A 218 -3.82 1.15 -5.41
N ILE A 219 -3.78 2.38 -5.91
CA ILE A 219 -4.74 2.94 -6.86
C ILE A 219 -4.03 3.27 -8.17
N LYS A 220 -4.81 3.40 -9.26
CA LYS A 220 -4.24 3.77 -10.55
C LYS A 220 -3.71 5.20 -10.50
N GLN A 221 -2.46 5.38 -10.88
CA GLN A 221 -1.80 6.69 -10.90
C GLN A 221 -2.48 7.68 -11.87
N GLU A 222 -3.14 7.17 -12.90
CA GLU A 222 -3.86 7.99 -13.90
C GLU A 222 -5.08 8.75 -13.33
N ILE A 223 -5.46 8.47 -12.08
CA ILE A 223 -6.58 9.15 -11.38
C ILE A 223 -6.13 10.46 -10.74
N LEU A 224 -4.84 10.56 -10.46
CA LEU A 224 -4.20 11.74 -9.90
C LEU A 224 -3.34 12.41 -10.97
N ASP A 225 -3.13 13.70 -10.80
CA ASP A 225 -2.12 14.42 -11.56
C ASP A 225 -0.74 13.82 -11.21
N LYS A 226 0.02 13.41 -12.21
CA LYS A 226 1.35 12.80 -12.03
C LYS A 226 2.32 13.77 -11.36
N ASP A 227 2.22 15.05 -11.69
CA ASP A 227 3.09 16.07 -11.11
C ASP A 227 2.75 16.30 -9.64
N GLU A 228 1.45 16.36 -9.29
CA GLU A 228 1.01 16.45 -7.89
C GLU A 228 1.55 15.27 -7.06
N LEU A 229 1.47 14.05 -7.60
CA LEU A 229 1.95 12.86 -6.92
C LEU A 229 3.48 12.84 -6.78
N ALA A 230 4.22 13.23 -7.82
CA ALA A 230 5.68 13.32 -7.77
C ALA A 230 6.15 14.40 -6.78
N ILE A 231 5.49 15.55 -6.76
CA ILE A 231 5.72 16.63 -5.79
C ILE A 231 5.46 16.14 -4.36
N TYR A 232 4.38 15.42 -4.14
CA TYR A 232 4.06 14.83 -2.84
C TYR A 232 5.16 13.88 -2.35
N ILE A 233 5.66 13.01 -3.23
CA ILE A 233 6.77 12.09 -2.93
C ILE A 233 8.04 12.87 -2.58
N LEU A 234 8.43 13.86 -3.39
CA LEU A 234 9.62 14.68 -3.14
C LEU A 234 9.53 15.42 -1.80
N ASN A 235 8.38 16.03 -1.49
CA ASN A 235 8.16 16.73 -0.22
C ASN A 235 8.21 15.76 0.98
N THR A 236 7.64 14.57 0.85
CA THR A 236 7.71 13.54 1.89
C THR A 236 9.16 13.09 2.14
N LEU A 237 9.91 12.86 1.05
CA LEU A 237 11.33 12.51 1.15
C LEU A 237 12.16 13.66 1.75
N TYR A 238 11.89 14.89 1.38
CA TYR A 238 12.60 16.06 1.93
C TYR A 238 12.38 16.20 3.42
N ASN A 239 11.14 16.10 3.88
CA ASN A 239 10.78 16.30 5.27
C ASN A 239 11.26 15.18 6.20
N TYR A 240 11.27 13.94 5.73
CA TYR A 240 11.52 12.78 6.58
C TYR A 240 12.74 11.95 6.20
N TYR A 241 13.20 12.05 4.95
CA TYR A 241 14.28 11.22 4.39
C TYR A 241 15.25 12.03 3.52
N PRO A 242 15.80 13.19 3.99
CA PRO A 242 16.62 14.08 3.16
C PRO A 242 17.87 13.39 2.59
N ASN A 243 18.43 12.41 3.31
CA ASN A 243 19.56 11.63 2.81
C ASN A 243 19.19 10.81 1.57
N LYS A 244 17.97 10.27 1.48
CA LYS A 244 17.49 9.53 0.31
C LYS A 244 17.39 10.43 -0.93
N LEU A 245 16.92 11.67 -0.75
CA LEU A 245 16.92 12.68 -1.82
C LEU A 245 18.34 12.97 -2.32
N LYS A 246 19.27 13.19 -1.38
CA LYS A 246 20.68 13.46 -1.73
C LYS A 246 21.32 12.29 -2.47
N GLU A 247 21.14 11.08 -1.98
CA GLU A 247 21.68 9.87 -2.60
C GLU A 247 21.09 9.62 -3.97
N ARG A 248 19.76 9.71 -4.10
CA ARG A 248 19.06 9.34 -5.34
C ARG A 248 19.11 10.44 -6.39
N TYR A 249 18.86 11.70 -6.01
CA TYR A 249 18.70 12.83 -6.94
C TYR A 249 19.84 13.84 -6.90
N ASN A 250 20.75 13.76 -5.92
CA ASN A 250 21.78 14.75 -5.65
C ASN A 250 21.22 16.14 -5.26
N ILE A 251 20.13 16.13 -4.49
CA ILE A 251 19.39 17.31 -4.03
C ILE A 251 19.51 17.39 -2.50
N SER A 252 19.82 18.57 -1.99
CA SER A 252 19.94 18.85 -0.55
C SER A 252 18.79 19.70 -0.02
N TYR A 253 18.09 20.42 -0.89
CA TYR A 253 16.92 21.22 -0.56
C TYR A 253 15.90 21.15 -1.71
N ILE A 254 14.68 21.52 -1.43
CA ILE A 254 13.59 21.65 -2.43
C ILE A 254 13.24 23.13 -2.50
N ASP A 255 13.28 23.70 -3.69
CA ASP A 255 12.89 25.08 -3.92
C ASP A 255 11.35 25.24 -3.83
N GLU A 256 10.87 26.46 -3.53
CA GLU A 256 9.44 26.72 -3.25
C GLU A 256 8.53 26.33 -4.42
N ASP A 257 8.95 26.58 -5.65
CA ASP A 257 8.17 26.28 -6.85
C ASP A 257 8.54 24.94 -7.52
N LEU A 258 9.53 24.23 -6.98
CA LEU A 258 10.06 22.95 -7.45
C LEU A 258 10.70 22.97 -8.85
N CYS A 259 10.76 24.10 -9.55
CA CYS A 259 11.32 24.16 -10.90
C CYS A 259 12.80 23.84 -10.93
N GLU A 260 13.60 24.40 -9.99
CA GLU A 260 15.02 24.10 -9.88
C GLU A 260 15.26 22.64 -9.52
N THR A 261 14.44 22.11 -8.60
CA THR A 261 14.46 20.69 -8.20
C THR A 261 14.24 19.78 -9.41
N TYR A 262 13.22 20.06 -10.23
CA TYR A 262 12.93 19.31 -11.45
C TYR A 262 14.03 19.46 -12.51
N ASP A 263 14.62 20.66 -12.64
CA ASP A 263 15.73 20.90 -13.57
C ASP A 263 16.97 20.08 -13.19
N VAL A 264 17.30 20.00 -11.88
CA VAL A 264 18.42 19.20 -11.39
C VAL A 264 18.19 17.72 -11.66
N ILE A 265 17.00 17.19 -11.33
CA ILE A 265 16.64 15.78 -11.60
C ILE A 265 16.67 15.52 -13.10
N GLY A 266 16.04 16.38 -13.89
CA GLY A 266 15.94 16.25 -15.35
C GLY A 266 17.29 16.20 -16.03
N LYS A 267 18.23 17.06 -15.64
CA LYS A 267 19.62 17.02 -16.12
C LYS A 267 20.30 15.72 -15.75
N LYS A 268 20.14 15.26 -14.51
CA LYS A 268 20.75 14.01 -14.02
C LYS A 268 20.30 12.79 -14.80
N ILE A 269 19.02 12.71 -15.18
CA ILE A 269 18.45 11.57 -15.89
C ILE A 269 18.44 11.73 -17.42
N GLY A 270 18.93 12.85 -17.94
CA GLY A 270 18.88 13.14 -19.36
C GLY A 270 17.48 13.34 -19.91
N ALA A 271 16.55 13.84 -19.11
CA ALA A 271 15.18 14.16 -19.51
C ALA A 271 15.15 15.52 -20.23
N ILE A 272 15.68 15.57 -21.44
CA ILE A 272 15.81 16.78 -22.25
C ILE A 272 15.00 16.62 -23.52
N VAL A 273 14.20 17.64 -23.87
CA VAL A 273 13.48 17.71 -25.14
C VAL A 273 14.26 18.54 -26.19
N SER A 274 13.79 18.53 -27.43
CA SER A 274 14.35 19.37 -28.51
C SER A 274 14.33 20.84 -28.07
N GLY A 275 15.48 21.53 -28.20
CA GLY A 275 15.67 22.90 -27.73
C GLY A 275 16.38 23.01 -26.37
N GLY A 276 16.76 21.88 -25.72
CA GLY A 276 17.55 21.85 -24.49
C GLY A 276 16.74 22.08 -23.21
N GLU A 277 15.42 22.10 -23.30
CA GLU A 277 14.52 22.23 -22.14
C GLU A 277 14.33 20.88 -21.42
N ILE A 278 14.05 20.91 -20.11
CA ILE A 278 13.77 19.70 -19.32
C ILE A 278 12.36 19.20 -19.60
N ASP A 279 12.24 17.89 -19.83
CA ASP A 279 10.96 17.18 -19.90
C ASP A 279 10.45 16.85 -18.50
N TYR A 280 9.60 17.72 -17.96
CA TYR A 280 9.06 17.57 -16.61
C TYR A 280 8.15 16.35 -16.47
N ASN A 281 7.44 15.93 -17.52
CA ASN A 281 6.65 14.68 -17.48
C ASN A 281 7.55 13.46 -17.27
N ARG A 282 8.71 13.40 -17.93
CA ARG A 282 9.69 12.34 -17.69
C ARG A 282 10.29 12.39 -16.29
N VAL A 283 10.48 13.58 -15.73
CA VAL A 283 10.96 13.74 -14.33
C VAL A 283 9.92 13.18 -13.36
N SER A 284 8.64 13.56 -13.49
CA SER A 284 7.57 13.03 -12.65
C SER A 284 7.45 11.51 -12.77
N GLU A 285 7.46 10.96 -13.99
CA GLU A 285 7.43 9.51 -14.20
C GLU A 285 8.64 8.79 -13.57
N TYR A 286 9.82 9.40 -13.64
CA TYR A 286 11.02 8.84 -13.02
C TYR A 286 10.87 8.74 -11.51
N ILE A 287 10.39 9.82 -10.84
CA ILE A 287 10.16 9.84 -9.39
C ILE A 287 9.14 8.77 -8.98
N LEU A 288 8.03 8.66 -9.72
CA LEU A 288 7.00 7.64 -9.47
C LEU A 288 7.57 6.22 -9.62
N ASN A 289 8.38 6.01 -10.64
CA ASN A 289 9.01 4.71 -10.90
C ASN A 289 10.06 4.34 -9.84
N ASP A 290 10.71 5.30 -9.20
CA ASP A 290 11.68 5.05 -8.13
C ASP A 290 11.02 4.40 -6.89
N ILE A 291 9.82 4.83 -6.54
CA ILE A 291 9.03 4.20 -5.48
C ILE A 291 8.47 2.85 -5.93
N LYS A 292 7.90 2.79 -7.13
CA LYS A 292 7.27 1.59 -7.69
C LYS A 292 8.25 0.43 -7.87
N ASN A 293 9.47 0.73 -8.33
CA ASN A 293 10.52 -0.27 -8.58
C ASN A 293 11.46 -0.45 -7.39
N GLU A 294 11.12 0.11 -6.23
CA GLU A 294 11.84 -0.09 -4.97
C GLU A 294 13.30 0.41 -5.00
N TYR A 295 13.59 1.44 -5.84
CA TYR A 295 14.90 2.10 -5.85
C TYR A 295 15.11 2.98 -4.61
N ILE A 296 14.01 3.47 -4.00
CA ILE A 296 14.02 4.16 -2.72
C ILE A 296 13.37 3.25 -1.69
N LYS A 297 14.15 2.84 -0.68
CA LYS A 297 13.76 1.91 0.40
C LYS A 297 13.90 2.59 1.77
N ASP A 298 13.48 1.87 2.82
CA ASP A 298 13.51 2.32 4.21
C ASP A 298 12.72 3.62 4.40
N ILE A 299 11.50 3.64 3.87
CA ILE A 299 10.57 4.77 3.92
C ILE A 299 9.21 4.35 4.44
N THR A 300 8.57 5.21 5.21
CA THR A 300 7.18 5.06 5.67
C THR A 300 6.48 6.42 5.58
N PHE A 301 5.43 6.49 4.77
CA PHE A 301 4.75 7.76 4.45
C PHE A 301 3.68 8.13 5.48
N ASP A 302 3.05 7.11 6.11
CA ASP A 302 2.17 7.37 7.26
C ASP A 302 3.01 7.64 8.49
N ARG A 303 2.94 8.86 9.02
CA ARG A 303 3.66 9.29 10.23
C ARG A 303 2.72 9.24 11.42
N MET A 304 3.10 8.53 12.49
CA MET A 304 2.23 8.32 13.66
C MET A 304 1.75 9.64 14.27
N ASN A 305 2.65 10.63 14.39
CA ASN A 305 2.34 11.95 14.95
C ASN A 305 1.26 12.75 14.18
N GLU A 306 0.94 12.37 12.96
CA GLU A 306 -0.09 13.02 12.15
C GLU A 306 -1.49 12.42 12.36
N TYR A 307 -1.57 11.29 13.06
CA TYR A 307 -2.80 10.51 13.30
C TYR A 307 -3.10 10.31 14.80
N GLU A 308 -2.23 10.79 15.69
CA GLU A 308 -2.46 10.86 17.13
C GLU A 308 -3.25 12.13 17.45
N ASN A 309 -4.61 12.08 17.30
CA ASN A 309 -5.56 13.04 17.84
C ASN A 309 -6.62 12.31 18.63
#